data_a9471daf54538a5c359ffaa13d113925
#
_entry.id   a9471daf54538a5c359ffaa13d113925
#
_cell.length_a   1.000
_cell.length_b   1.000
_cell.length_c   1.000
_cell.angle_alpha   90.00
_cell.angle_beta   90.00
_cell.angle_gamma   90.00
#
_symmetry.space_group_name_H-M   'P 1'
#
loop_
_entity.id
_entity.type
_entity.pdbx_description
1 polymer ?
#
loop_
_entity_poly.entity_id
_entity_poly.type
_entity_poly.pdbx_seq_one_letter_code
_entity_poly.pdbx_strand_id
1 'polypeptide(L)'
;MMKKMLNRYLLLCAFSLPLLVCGQRNFENNLIFYTDSIGSVYLDMPLVDLPSQIHSYNTTGGFFKMYMNPGMEASLAYSMDFYSAVHFGFKNIRIKKSKIAQIFLQRFLISGFDVLTQWLPLGVPWLHEEYHRAVMNQYGINSFNEVLTFPFGKSSIAVNHVKDEDLEMLCDHHHPDFVRLMSAGHEAEVQIVRNLQSNEFFYHQNLDNEVLYIMYSIQNIIYINSCAKGLGDKGIIERNAVENTIESRDFTGMDMNAWIDALCFPDKPYAARGIHPSGTGLNRYILYDDITEEGRKYLRRQVGLDVLNFMSPMMIGFSRIRLANTDEGAYYGNFAFRHYLTSFGDDVSLDLYLQAPKFNLYATLHSYNNLHHHFGGIEAGLIDFPLLNNRMQIGGVAMFWVQPKDMSFYTDKGSVGGLLKARVSYHSRFFDPYLELGWKSKGWVAGNVCLNSTFFMKAGIRWQICRR
;
A
#
# COMPACT_ATOMS: atom_id res chain seq x y z
N MET A 1 -23.43 -11.07 -10.13
CA MET A 1 -22.77 -11.35 -11.42
C MET A 1 -21.27 -11.08 -11.34
N MET A 2 -20.81 -9.97 -10.78
CA MET A 2 -19.40 -9.58 -10.62
C MET A 2 -18.55 -10.59 -9.81
N LYS A 3 -19.07 -11.10 -8.68
CA LYS A 3 -18.40 -12.12 -7.85
C LYS A 3 -18.14 -13.43 -8.61
N LYS A 4 -19.04 -13.83 -9.53
CA LYS A 4 -18.82 -15.00 -10.40
C LYS A 4 -17.77 -14.74 -11.50
N MET A 5 -17.70 -13.50 -12.01
CA MET A 5 -16.66 -13.12 -12.96
C MET A 5 -15.29 -13.01 -12.27
N LEU A 6 -15.22 -12.33 -11.12
CA LEU A 6 -13.99 -12.20 -10.33
C LEU A 6 -13.40 -13.57 -9.97
N ASN A 7 -14.22 -14.49 -9.44
CA ASN A 7 -13.78 -15.85 -9.13
C ASN A 7 -13.28 -16.64 -10.35
N ARG A 8 -13.88 -16.42 -11.53
CA ARG A 8 -13.42 -17.06 -12.77
C ARG A 8 -12.10 -16.49 -13.28
N TYR A 9 -11.90 -15.16 -13.18
CA TYR A 9 -10.65 -14.52 -13.58
C TYR A 9 -9.52 -14.80 -12.58
N LEU A 10 -9.79 -14.79 -11.28
CA LEU A 10 -8.81 -15.15 -10.25
C LEU A 10 -8.37 -16.61 -10.35
N LEU A 11 -9.30 -17.54 -10.59
CA LEU A 11 -8.96 -18.93 -10.85
C LEU A 11 -8.16 -19.11 -12.16
N LEU A 12 -8.52 -18.43 -13.23
CA LEU A 12 -7.77 -18.44 -14.48
C LEU A 12 -6.35 -17.88 -14.30
N CYS A 13 -6.19 -16.76 -13.58
CA CYS A 13 -4.87 -16.20 -13.27
C CYS A 13 -4.05 -17.13 -12.38
N ALA A 14 -4.64 -17.72 -11.34
CA ALA A 14 -3.95 -18.63 -10.44
C ALA A 14 -3.48 -19.93 -11.14
N PHE A 15 -4.21 -20.40 -12.15
CA PHE A 15 -3.85 -21.61 -12.90
C PHE A 15 -3.03 -21.35 -14.16
N SER A 16 -3.17 -20.20 -14.82
CA SER A 16 -2.44 -19.89 -16.06
C SER A 16 -1.04 -19.29 -15.80
N LEU A 17 -0.83 -18.53 -14.73
CA LEU A 17 0.50 -17.98 -14.41
C LEU A 17 1.58 -19.08 -14.19
N PRO A 18 1.34 -20.16 -13.43
CA PRO A 18 2.32 -21.25 -13.31
C PRO A 18 2.69 -21.90 -14.64
N LEU A 19 1.76 -21.93 -15.61
CA LEU A 19 1.99 -22.51 -16.95
C LEU A 19 2.79 -21.56 -17.87
N LEU A 20 2.54 -20.26 -17.81
CA LEU A 20 3.28 -19.24 -18.55
C LEU A 20 4.75 -19.16 -18.11
N VAL A 21 5.01 -19.28 -16.80
CA VAL A 21 6.38 -19.23 -16.27
C VAL A 21 7.17 -20.52 -16.52
N CYS A 22 6.52 -21.69 -16.67
CA CYS A 22 7.19 -22.92 -17.08
C CYS A 22 7.67 -22.92 -18.55
N GLY A 23 7.05 -22.12 -19.44
CA GLY A 23 7.41 -22.07 -20.86
C GLY A 23 8.64 -21.23 -21.21
N GLN A 24 9.19 -20.47 -20.27
CA GLN A 24 10.21 -19.45 -20.54
C GLN A 24 11.67 -19.91 -20.37
N ARG A 25 11.95 -21.20 -20.44
CA ARG A 25 13.31 -21.75 -20.22
C ARG A 25 14.40 -21.37 -21.24
N ASN A 26 14.10 -20.64 -22.32
CA ASN A 26 15.03 -20.43 -23.44
C ASN A 26 15.60 -19.00 -23.58
N PHE A 27 15.46 -18.14 -22.57
CA PHE A 27 16.11 -16.82 -22.57
C PHE A 27 17.27 -16.76 -21.58
N GLU A 28 18.35 -17.52 -21.89
CA GLU A 28 19.46 -17.71 -20.96
C GLU A 28 20.46 -16.54 -20.88
N ASN A 29 20.42 -15.53 -21.71
CA ASN A 29 21.55 -14.63 -21.79
C ASN A 29 21.39 -13.20 -21.25
N ASN A 30 20.19 -12.76 -20.81
CA ASN A 30 20.04 -11.42 -20.20
C ASN A 30 18.96 -11.31 -19.11
N LEU A 31 18.22 -12.36 -18.84
CA LEU A 31 17.14 -12.38 -17.85
C LEU A 31 17.47 -13.45 -16.82
N ILE A 32 17.75 -13.03 -15.61
CA ILE A 32 18.03 -13.97 -14.53
C ILE A 32 16.70 -14.46 -13.96
N PHE A 33 16.22 -15.59 -14.49
CA PHE A 33 15.19 -16.37 -13.81
C PHE A 33 15.82 -17.04 -12.59
N TYR A 34 15.47 -16.58 -11.41
CA TYR A 34 15.89 -17.24 -10.20
C TYR A 34 15.18 -18.59 -10.05
N THR A 35 15.88 -19.65 -10.36
CA THR A 35 15.44 -21.03 -10.07
C THR A 35 16.03 -21.55 -8.77
N ASP A 36 16.93 -20.83 -8.13
CA ASP A 36 17.65 -21.28 -6.96
C ASP A 36 17.01 -20.80 -5.64
N SER A 37 17.16 -21.63 -4.66
CA SER A 37 16.67 -21.41 -3.31
C SER A 37 17.12 -20.05 -2.75
N ILE A 38 16.16 -19.28 -2.28
CA ILE A 38 16.43 -18.07 -1.53
C ILE A 38 17.24 -18.43 -0.30
N GLY A 39 18.43 -17.84 -0.17
CA GLY A 39 19.32 -18.10 0.97
C GLY A 39 18.79 -17.47 2.26
N SER A 40 18.12 -16.34 2.16
CA SER A 40 17.60 -15.60 3.31
C SER A 40 16.45 -14.67 2.93
N VAL A 41 15.67 -14.28 3.92
CA VAL A 41 14.65 -13.23 3.84
C VAL A 41 14.90 -12.25 4.98
N TYR A 42 14.67 -10.96 4.70
CA TYR A 42 14.70 -9.91 5.71
C TYR A 42 13.29 -9.60 6.17
N LEU A 43 13.09 -9.57 7.50
CA LEU A 43 11.88 -9.06 8.13
C LEU A 43 12.24 -7.74 8.82
N ASP A 44 11.42 -6.72 8.63
CA ASP A 44 11.65 -5.38 9.18
C ASP A 44 10.59 -5.08 10.26
N MET A 45 10.99 -5.18 11.53
CA MET A 45 10.11 -4.98 12.67
C MET A 45 10.28 -3.57 13.25
N PRO A 46 9.50 -2.58 12.83
CA PRO A 46 9.50 -1.27 13.47
C PRO A 46 8.96 -1.38 14.90
N LEU A 47 9.73 -0.85 15.85
CA LEU A 47 9.38 -0.82 17.27
C LEU A 47 8.88 0.57 17.69
N VAL A 48 9.36 1.61 17.01
CA VAL A 48 8.99 3.01 17.23
C VAL A 48 8.69 3.62 15.86
N ASP A 49 7.58 4.33 15.76
CA ASP A 49 7.12 5.07 14.57
C ASP A 49 6.43 6.36 15.01
N LEU A 50 7.21 7.44 15.14
CA LEU A 50 6.73 8.73 15.62
C LEU A 50 6.69 9.75 14.48
N PRO A 51 5.70 10.66 14.40
CA PRO A 51 4.62 10.86 15.39
C PRO A 51 3.42 9.95 15.21
N SER A 52 3.40 9.04 14.25
CA SER A 52 2.22 8.22 13.90
C SER A 52 1.64 7.45 15.09
N GLN A 53 2.49 7.08 16.07
CA GLN A 53 2.09 6.33 17.26
C GLN A 53 1.89 7.21 18.52
N ILE A 54 1.95 8.54 18.40
CA ILE A 54 1.97 9.41 19.59
C ILE A 54 0.69 9.30 20.41
N HIS A 55 -0.46 9.19 19.79
CA HIS A 55 -1.74 9.03 20.47
C HIS A 55 -1.91 7.65 21.09
N SER A 56 -1.28 6.63 20.51
CA SER A 56 -1.27 5.27 21.08
C SER A 56 -0.55 5.21 22.42
N TYR A 57 0.48 6.01 22.64
CA TYR A 57 1.16 6.11 23.93
C TYR A 57 0.33 6.82 25.00
N ASN A 58 -0.49 7.78 24.59
CA ASN A 58 -1.29 8.60 25.50
C ASN A 58 -2.59 7.92 25.96
N THR A 59 -2.92 6.74 25.45
CA THR A 59 -4.12 6.01 25.80
C THR A 59 -3.84 4.93 26.86
N THR A 60 -4.85 4.59 27.67
CA THR A 60 -4.74 3.51 28.69
C THR A 60 -4.37 2.18 28.03
N GLY A 61 -3.25 1.56 28.45
CA GLY A 61 -2.72 0.34 27.83
C GLY A 61 -1.23 0.41 27.50
N GLY A 62 -0.62 1.59 27.62
CA GLY A 62 0.83 1.80 27.54
C GLY A 62 1.46 1.33 26.22
N PHE A 63 2.69 0.85 26.31
CA PHE A 63 3.50 0.41 25.18
C PHE A 63 2.82 -0.61 24.24
N PHE A 64 1.97 -1.49 24.76
CA PHE A 64 1.28 -2.48 23.92
C PHE A 64 0.22 -1.88 22.97
N LYS A 65 -0.37 -0.73 23.29
CA LYS A 65 -1.32 -0.07 22.37
C LYS A 65 -0.69 0.44 21.06
N MET A 66 0.58 0.71 21.08
CA MET A 66 1.32 1.08 19.87
C MET A 66 1.27 -0.02 18.80
N TYR A 67 1.26 -1.29 19.21
CA TYR A 67 1.10 -2.43 18.30
C TYR A 67 -0.36 -2.66 17.87
N MET A 68 -1.32 -2.17 18.64
CA MET A 68 -2.75 -2.26 18.30
C MET A 68 -3.18 -1.19 17.29
N ASN A 69 -2.45 -0.07 17.21
CA ASN A 69 -2.72 1.02 16.29
C ASN A 69 -1.41 1.44 15.60
N PRO A 70 -0.87 0.62 14.70
CA PRO A 70 0.35 0.95 13.98
C PRO A 70 0.13 2.11 13.00
N GLY A 71 1.19 2.87 12.71
CA GLY A 71 1.18 3.85 11.63
C GLY A 71 1.21 3.17 10.25
N MET A 72 1.11 3.95 9.17
CA MET A 72 1.12 3.43 7.79
C MET A 72 2.38 2.61 7.49
N GLU A 73 3.58 3.16 7.81
CA GLU A 73 4.84 2.45 7.54
C GLU A 73 5.01 1.19 8.39
N ALA A 74 4.53 1.20 9.65
CA ALA A 74 4.59 0.02 10.51
C ALA A 74 3.62 -1.07 10.04
N SER A 75 2.38 -0.71 9.68
CA SER A 75 1.40 -1.65 9.12
C SER A 75 1.90 -2.29 7.83
N LEU A 76 2.52 -1.49 6.96
CA LEU A 76 3.13 -1.96 5.72
C LEU A 76 4.24 -2.97 5.99
N ALA A 77 5.17 -2.66 6.92
CA ALA A 77 6.25 -3.56 7.29
C ALA A 77 5.73 -4.90 7.82
N TYR A 78 4.76 -4.88 8.74
CA TYR A 78 4.15 -6.10 9.28
C TYR A 78 3.46 -6.96 8.21
N SER A 79 2.75 -6.32 7.28
CA SER A 79 2.10 -7.04 6.18
C SER A 79 3.13 -7.65 5.21
N MET A 80 4.19 -6.92 4.88
CA MET A 80 5.29 -7.43 4.05
C MET A 80 6.00 -8.60 4.72
N ASP A 81 6.28 -8.49 6.03
CA ASP A 81 6.91 -9.53 6.83
C ASP A 81 6.06 -10.80 6.87
N PHE A 82 4.75 -10.65 7.03
CA PHE A 82 3.79 -11.76 7.01
C PHE A 82 3.87 -12.54 5.70
N TYR A 83 3.76 -11.87 4.55
CA TYR A 83 3.86 -12.52 3.25
C TYR A 83 5.25 -13.11 3.02
N SER A 84 6.30 -12.35 3.31
CA SER A 84 7.69 -12.78 3.11
C SER A 84 8.05 -14.01 3.93
N ALA A 85 7.61 -14.08 5.20
CA ALA A 85 7.86 -15.22 6.07
C ALA A 85 7.13 -16.49 5.60
N VAL A 86 5.85 -16.36 5.20
CA VAL A 86 5.05 -17.50 4.72
C VAL A 86 5.58 -18.02 3.38
N HIS A 87 5.85 -17.12 2.43
CA HIS A 87 6.42 -17.49 1.13
C HIS A 87 7.78 -18.15 1.29
N PHE A 88 8.66 -17.60 2.14
CA PHE A 88 9.93 -18.21 2.46
C PHE A 88 9.77 -19.61 3.07
N GLY A 89 8.79 -19.79 3.96
CA GLY A 89 8.42 -21.10 4.49
C GLY A 89 8.07 -22.10 3.38
N PHE A 90 7.19 -21.74 2.46
CA PHE A 90 6.80 -22.58 1.33
C PHE A 90 7.95 -22.85 0.36
N LYS A 91 8.82 -21.88 0.09
CA LYS A 91 10.04 -22.05 -0.72
C LYS A 91 11.04 -23.05 -0.10
N ASN A 92 10.97 -23.27 1.21
CA ASN A 92 11.82 -24.23 1.91
C ASN A 92 11.26 -25.66 1.97
N ILE A 93 10.02 -25.91 1.54
CA ILE A 93 9.45 -27.24 1.43
C ILE A 93 10.24 -28.03 0.37
N ARG A 94 10.74 -29.21 0.75
CA ARG A 94 11.50 -30.11 -0.14
C ARG A 94 10.74 -31.40 -0.37
N ILE A 95 10.64 -31.79 -1.63
CA ILE A 95 10.17 -33.12 -2.03
C ILE A 95 11.28 -33.88 -2.75
N LYS A 96 11.49 -35.15 -2.40
CA LYS A 96 12.60 -35.97 -2.90
C LYS A 96 12.44 -36.43 -4.36
N LYS A 97 11.27 -36.21 -5.00
CA LYS A 97 10.94 -36.85 -6.29
C LYS A 97 11.50 -36.13 -7.53
N SER A 98 11.34 -34.81 -7.64
CA SER A 98 11.71 -34.03 -8.84
C SER A 98 11.82 -32.55 -8.54
N LYS A 99 12.85 -31.89 -9.10
CA LYS A 99 13.01 -30.41 -9.01
C LYS A 99 11.80 -29.67 -9.60
N ILE A 100 11.24 -30.17 -10.71
CA ILE A 100 10.08 -29.56 -11.37
C ILE A 100 8.84 -29.68 -10.49
N ALA A 101 8.59 -30.88 -9.93
CA ALA A 101 7.46 -31.10 -9.04
C ALA A 101 7.57 -30.26 -7.75
N GLN A 102 8.79 -30.05 -7.23
CA GLN A 102 9.03 -29.17 -6.09
C GLN A 102 8.69 -27.72 -6.40
N ILE A 103 9.18 -27.17 -7.52
CA ILE A 103 8.89 -25.79 -7.95
C ILE A 103 7.37 -25.60 -8.15
N PHE A 104 6.73 -26.58 -8.80
CA PHE A 104 5.27 -26.53 -9.01
C PHE A 104 4.51 -26.50 -7.67
N LEU A 105 4.87 -27.40 -6.72
CA LEU A 105 4.23 -27.42 -5.41
C LEU A 105 4.43 -26.13 -4.64
N GLN A 106 5.66 -25.60 -4.61
CA GLN A 106 5.98 -24.35 -3.91
C GLN A 106 5.14 -23.19 -4.46
N ARG A 107 5.12 -23.00 -5.78
CA ARG A 107 4.31 -21.95 -6.42
C ARG A 107 2.82 -22.15 -6.22
N PHE A 108 2.35 -23.38 -6.28
CA PHE A 108 0.94 -23.68 -6.01
C PHE A 108 0.54 -23.31 -4.57
N LEU A 109 1.39 -23.61 -3.58
CA LEU A 109 1.14 -23.26 -2.18
C LEU A 109 1.17 -21.76 -1.96
N ILE A 110 2.15 -21.06 -2.53
CA ILE A 110 2.27 -19.60 -2.45
C ILE A 110 1.04 -18.92 -3.10
N SER A 111 0.74 -19.26 -4.35
CA SER A 111 -0.39 -18.67 -5.07
C SER A 111 -1.73 -18.98 -4.38
N GLY A 112 -1.89 -20.20 -3.86
CA GLY A 112 -3.08 -20.59 -3.10
C GLY A 112 -3.22 -19.79 -1.81
N PHE A 113 -2.13 -19.56 -1.11
CA PHE A 113 -2.10 -18.71 0.08
C PHE A 113 -2.45 -17.24 -0.25
N ASP A 114 -1.83 -16.66 -1.29
CA ASP A 114 -2.11 -15.31 -1.73
C ASP A 114 -3.59 -15.12 -2.07
N VAL A 115 -4.16 -16.08 -2.81
CA VAL A 115 -5.59 -16.08 -3.14
C VAL A 115 -6.46 -16.17 -1.89
N LEU A 116 -6.11 -17.02 -0.92
CA LEU A 116 -6.87 -17.17 0.33
C LEU A 116 -6.86 -15.89 1.17
N THR A 117 -5.75 -15.15 1.21
CA THR A 117 -5.64 -13.91 2.00
C THR A 117 -6.55 -12.80 1.51
N GLN A 118 -7.13 -12.89 0.31
CA GLN A 118 -8.12 -11.93 -0.19
C GLN A 118 -9.48 -12.04 0.52
N TRP A 119 -9.77 -13.15 1.15
CA TRP A 119 -11.04 -13.38 1.85
C TRP A 119 -10.89 -13.51 3.37
N LEU A 120 -9.67 -13.55 3.84
CA LEU A 120 -9.37 -13.58 5.27
C LEU A 120 -9.16 -12.15 5.77
N PRO A 121 -9.53 -11.84 7.02
CA PRO A 121 -9.22 -10.53 7.63
C PRO A 121 -7.73 -10.44 8.00
N LEU A 122 -6.87 -10.84 7.09
CA LEU A 122 -5.41 -10.87 7.18
C LEU A 122 -4.85 -10.46 5.82
N GLY A 123 -3.62 -10.00 5.79
CA GLY A 123 -2.96 -9.61 4.55
C GLY A 123 -3.61 -8.38 3.90
N VAL A 124 -4.14 -8.54 2.68
CA VAL A 124 -4.68 -7.42 1.89
C VAL A 124 -5.79 -6.65 2.61
N PRO A 125 -6.88 -7.27 3.07
CA PRO A 125 -7.96 -6.52 3.73
C PRO A 125 -7.49 -5.85 5.02
N TRP A 126 -6.64 -6.52 5.81
CA TRP A 126 -6.11 -5.95 7.04
C TRP A 126 -5.26 -4.70 6.78
N LEU A 127 -4.34 -4.74 5.82
CA LEU A 127 -3.48 -3.60 5.50
C LEU A 127 -4.27 -2.41 4.96
N HIS A 128 -5.29 -2.66 4.12
CA HIS A 128 -6.21 -1.66 3.60
C HIS A 128 -6.86 -0.87 4.74
N GLU A 129 -7.47 -1.58 5.70
CA GLU A 129 -8.15 -0.96 6.83
C GLU A 129 -7.18 -0.28 7.82
N GLU A 130 -5.98 -0.84 8.03
CA GLU A 130 -4.97 -0.23 8.90
C GLU A 130 -4.47 1.13 8.39
N TYR A 131 -4.46 1.34 7.08
CA TYR A 131 -4.11 2.65 6.53
C TYR A 131 -5.19 3.70 6.81
N HIS A 132 -6.49 3.36 6.76
CA HIS A 132 -7.58 4.22 7.23
C HIS A 132 -7.41 4.56 8.71
N ARG A 133 -7.16 3.54 9.53
CA ARG A 133 -6.96 3.69 10.97
C ARG A 133 -5.72 4.52 11.31
N ALA A 134 -4.65 4.41 10.53
CA ALA A 134 -3.45 5.22 10.73
C ALA A 134 -3.74 6.72 10.57
N VAL A 135 -4.59 7.12 9.61
CA VAL A 135 -5.03 8.52 9.47
C VAL A 135 -5.87 8.94 10.69
N MET A 136 -6.83 8.15 11.12
CA MET A 136 -7.65 8.40 12.29
C MET A 136 -6.81 8.54 13.56
N ASN A 137 -5.80 7.67 13.71
CA ASN A 137 -4.93 7.65 14.89
C ASN A 137 -4.12 8.93 15.08
N GLN A 138 -3.78 9.68 14.02
CA GLN A 138 -3.12 10.99 14.15
C GLN A 138 -3.95 11.99 14.96
N TYR A 139 -5.27 11.85 14.93
CA TYR A 139 -6.23 12.72 15.62
C TYR A 139 -6.75 12.10 16.91
N GLY A 140 -6.20 10.95 17.34
CA GLY A 140 -6.64 10.24 18.53
C GLY A 140 -8.03 9.63 18.38
N ILE A 141 -8.53 9.48 17.17
CA ILE A 141 -9.82 8.88 16.86
C ILE A 141 -9.76 7.37 17.14
N ASN A 142 -10.67 6.90 17.96
CA ASN A 142 -10.79 5.48 18.26
C ASN A 142 -11.43 4.74 17.09
N SER A 143 -10.83 3.63 16.69
CA SER A 143 -11.33 2.83 15.57
C SER A 143 -10.85 1.38 15.70
N PHE A 144 -11.62 0.44 15.12
CA PHE A 144 -11.30 -0.98 15.14
C PHE A 144 -11.61 -1.61 13.80
N ASN A 145 -10.81 -2.62 13.42
CA ASN A 145 -11.15 -3.50 12.32
C ASN A 145 -12.10 -4.58 12.81
N GLU A 146 -13.33 -4.55 12.36
CA GLU A 146 -14.31 -5.58 12.67
C GLU A 146 -14.45 -6.56 11.52
N VAL A 147 -14.47 -7.85 11.85
CA VAL A 147 -14.73 -8.92 10.89
C VAL A 147 -16.23 -9.10 10.77
N LEU A 148 -16.82 -8.60 9.67
CA LEU A 148 -18.25 -8.61 9.46
C LEU A 148 -18.77 -10.00 9.06
N THR A 149 -18.01 -10.73 8.24
CA THR A 149 -18.36 -12.09 7.82
C THR A 149 -17.13 -12.95 7.61
N PHE A 150 -17.07 -14.08 8.28
CA PHE A 150 -15.98 -15.06 8.17
C PHE A 150 -16.55 -16.47 7.91
N PRO A 151 -15.90 -17.32 7.10
CA PRO A 151 -14.66 -17.07 6.35
C PRO A 151 -14.85 -16.47 4.95
N PHE A 152 -16.06 -16.44 4.39
CA PHE A 152 -16.30 -16.13 2.97
C PHE A 152 -17.51 -15.22 2.75
N GLY A 153 -17.66 -14.18 3.58
CA GLY A 153 -18.76 -13.24 3.49
C GLY A 153 -18.70 -12.25 2.32
N LYS A 154 -19.69 -11.36 2.25
CA LYS A 154 -19.74 -10.28 1.26
C LYS A 154 -18.76 -9.14 1.56
N SER A 155 -18.51 -8.89 2.84
CA SER A 155 -17.47 -7.98 3.34
C SER A 155 -16.76 -8.71 4.47
N SER A 156 -15.44 -8.85 4.38
CA SER A 156 -14.67 -9.59 5.38
C SER A 156 -14.29 -8.73 6.56
N ILE A 157 -14.06 -7.43 6.34
CA ILE A 157 -13.54 -6.49 7.33
C ILE A 157 -14.00 -5.06 6.99
N ALA A 158 -14.16 -4.21 7.99
CA ALA A 158 -14.41 -2.78 7.87
C ALA A 158 -13.94 -2.07 9.13
N VAL A 159 -13.63 -0.77 9.03
CA VAL A 159 -13.30 0.06 10.20
C VAL A 159 -14.59 0.60 10.81
N ASN A 160 -14.81 0.30 12.07
CA ASN A 160 -15.94 0.77 12.84
C ASN A 160 -15.53 1.34 14.22
N HIS A 161 -16.50 1.55 15.12
CA HIS A 161 -16.33 2.22 16.41
C HIS A 161 -15.85 3.66 16.31
N VAL A 162 -16.05 4.29 15.16
CA VAL A 162 -15.75 5.70 14.91
C VAL A 162 -17.00 6.52 15.27
N LYS A 163 -16.83 7.64 15.97
CA LYS A 163 -17.91 8.56 16.30
C LYS A 163 -18.21 9.50 15.13
N ASP A 164 -19.45 9.94 15.01
CA ASP A 164 -19.83 10.91 13.98
C ASP A 164 -19.14 12.25 14.19
N GLU A 165 -18.97 12.68 15.45
CA GLU A 165 -18.28 13.92 15.81
C GLU A 165 -16.80 13.92 15.38
N ASP A 166 -16.15 12.74 15.41
CA ASP A 166 -14.75 12.58 14.96
C ASP A 166 -14.64 12.73 13.44
N LEU A 167 -15.59 12.16 12.68
CA LEU A 167 -15.64 12.31 11.23
C LEU A 167 -16.01 13.75 10.81
N GLU A 168 -16.94 14.38 11.53
CA GLU A 168 -17.31 15.79 11.35
C GLU A 168 -16.11 16.69 11.59
N MET A 169 -15.39 16.49 12.69
CA MET A 169 -14.16 17.24 13.02
C MET A 169 -13.11 17.11 11.91
N LEU A 170 -12.88 15.89 11.39
CA LEU A 170 -11.93 15.70 10.28
C LEU A 170 -12.39 16.37 9.00
N CYS A 171 -13.66 16.22 8.63
CA CYS A 171 -14.21 16.79 7.40
C CYS A 171 -14.18 18.33 7.43
N ASP A 172 -14.64 18.92 8.53
CA ASP A 172 -14.91 20.35 8.60
C ASP A 172 -13.66 21.16 8.97
N HIS A 173 -12.68 20.57 9.69
CA HIS A 173 -11.49 21.28 10.15
C HIS A 173 -10.16 20.75 9.62
N HIS A 174 -10.12 19.52 9.10
CA HIS A 174 -8.93 18.85 8.57
C HIS A 174 -9.22 18.19 7.23
N HIS A 175 -9.92 18.90 6.35
CA HIS A 175 -10.46 18.38 5.12
C HIS A 175 -9.46 17.59 4.24
N PRO A 176 -8.19 18.01 4.00
CA PRO A 176 -7.22 17.23 3.25
C PRO A 176 -6.90 15.87 3.90
N ASP A 177 -6.90 15.79 5.25
CA ASP A 177 -6.71 14.52 5.97
C ASP A 177 -7.98 13.65 5.89
N PHE A 178 -9.18 14.26 5.87
CA PHE A 178 -10.42 13.54 5.61
C PHE A 178 -10.44 12.92 4.20
N VAL A 179 -10.01 13.67 3.17
CA VAL A 179 -9.85 13.11 1.80
C VAL A 179 -8.83 11.99 1.80
N ARG A 180 -7.69 12.14 2.50
CA ARG A 180 -6.69 11.08 2.63
C ARG A 180 -7.25 9.85 3.34
N LEU A 181 -8.05 10.05 4.39
CA LEU A 181 -8.71 8.95 5.07
C LEU A 181 -9.45 8.05 4.09
N MET A 182 -10.17 8.62 3.13
CA MET A 182 -10.94 7.86 2.14
C MET A 182 -10.07 7.15 1.09
N SER A 183 -8.90 7.69 0.74
CA SER A 183 -8.00 7.08 -0.26
C SER A 183 -6.93 6.17 0.33
N ALA A 184 -6.82 6.09 1.65
CA ALA A 184 -5.71 5.43 2.32
C ALA A 184 -5.62 3.93 2.02
N GLY A 185 -6.74 3.22 1.92
CA GLY A 185 -6.75 1.80 1.57
C GLY A 185 -6.17 1.52 0.18
N HIS A 186 -6.51 2.34 -0.82
CA HIS A 186 -5.90 2.25 -2.15
C HIS A 186 -4.39 2.50 -2.09
N GLU A 187 -3.96 3.53 -1.34
CA GLU A 187 -2.55 3.83 -1.15
C GLU A 187 -1.79 2.63 -0.56
N ALA A 188 -2.37 1.94 0.42
CA ALA A 188 -1.80 0.75 1.05
C ALA A 188 -1.50 -0.36 0.04
N GLU A 189 -2.46 -0.63 -0.84
CA GLU A 189 -2.37 -1.72 -1.82
C GLU A 189 -1.29 -1.45 -2.89
N VAL A 190 -1.08 -0.19 -3.28
CA VAL A 190 0.01 0.19 -4.19
C VAL A 190 1.36 0.14 -3.46
N GLN A 191 1.41 0.60 -2.20
CA GLN A 191 2.63 0.63 -1.40
C GLN A 191 3.19 -0.76 -1.11
N ILE A 192 2.36 -1.75 -0.81
CA ILE A 192 2.88 -3.10 -0.55
C ILE A 192 3.52 -3.70 -1.81
N VAL A 193 2.91 -3.52 -2.98
CA VAL A 193 3.47 -3.98 -4.25
C VAL A 193 4.80 -3.27 -4.53
N ARG A 194 4.86 -1.93 -4.38
CA ARG A 194 6.08 -1.14 -4.55
C ARG A 194 7.22 -1.65 -3.70
N ASN A 195 6.96 -1.87 -2.41
CA ASN A 195 8.00 -2.22 -1.44
C ASN A 195 8.45 -3.68 -1.59
N LEU A 196 7.55 -4.62 -1.85
CA LEU A 196 7.93 -6.02 -2.14
C LEU A 196 8.76 -6.13 -3.42
N GLN A 197 8.41 -5.40 -4.48
CA GLN A 197 9.20 -5.32 -5.72
C GLN A 197 10.57 -4.69 -5.47
N SER A 198 10.66 -3.65 -4.65
CA SER A 198 11.93 -3.02 -4.24
C SER A 198 12.82 -4.01 -3.49
N ASN A 199 12.26 -4.77 -2.54
CA ASN A 199 12.99 -5.80 -1.80
C ASN A 199 13.45 -6.94 -2.72
N GLU A 200 12.62 -7.37 -3.63
CA GLU A 200 12.98 -8.39 -4.63
C GLU A 200 14.14 -7.92 -5.50
N PHE A 201 14.12 -6.67 -5.97
CA PHE A 201 15.17 -6.10 -6.78
C PHE A 201 16.50 -5.94 -6.03
N PHE A 202 16.50 -5.27 -4.87
CA PHE A 202 17.73 -4.92 -4.15
C PHE A 202 18.29 -6.05 -3.30
N TYR A 203 17.44 -6.87 -2.68
CA TYR A 203 17.87 -7.94 -1.76
C TYR A 203 17.78 -9.34 -2.37
N HIS A 204 17.42 -9.43 -3.64
CA HIS A 204 17.29 -10.71 -4.35
C HIS A 204 16.30 -11.68 -3.69
N GLN A 205 15.23 -11.14 -3.12
CA GLN A 205 14.21 -11.91 -2.41
C GLN A 205 13.10 -12.37 -3.37
N ASN A 206 13.44 -13.23 -4.32
CA ASN A 206 12.43 -13.82 -5.20
C ASN A 206 11.56 -14.83 -4.43
N LEU A 207 10.44 -14.36 -3.91
CA LEU A 207 9.49 -15.12 -3.11
C LEU A 207 8.27 -15.60 -3.92
N ASP A 208 8.30 -15.52 -5.26
CA ASP A 208 7.19 -15.82 -6.17
C ASP A 208 5.95 -14.95 -5.85
N ASN A 209 6.16 -13.63 -5.65
CA ASN A 209 5.13 -12.67 -5.27
C ASN A 209 4.23 -12.22 -6.45
N GLU A 210 4.42 -12.72 -7.67
CA GLU A 210 3.74 -12.22 -8.86
C GLU A 210 2.22 -12.33 -8.77
N VAL A 211 1.71 -13.40 -8.18
CA VAL A 211 0.26 -13.57 -7.96
C VAL A 211 -0.26 -12.51 -7.00
N LEU A 212 0.48 -12.27 -5.93
CA LEU A 212 0.16 -11.24 -4.94
C LEU A 212 0.12 -9.84 -5.58
N TYR A 213 1.13 -9.48 -6.38
CA TYR A 213 1.17 -8.20 -7.10
C TYR A 213 -0.05 -8.00 -8.01
N ILE A 214 -0.37 -9.03 -8.80
CA ILE A 214 -1.51 -9.01 -9.70
C ILE A 214 -2.82 -8.86 -8.92
N MET A 215 -2.96 -9.56 -7.79
CA MET A 215 -4.17 -9.54 -7.00
C MET A 215 -4.43 -8.17 -6.37
N TYR A 216 -3.42 -7.55 -5.76
CA TYR A 216 -3.54 -6.18 -5.24
C TYR A 216 -3.94 -5.19 -6.33
N SER A 217 -3.24 -5.23 -7.49
CA SER A 217 -3.53 -4.31 -8.59
C SER A 217 -4.91 -4.53 -9.22
N ILE A 218 -5.36 -5.79 -9.38
CA ILE A 218 -6.71 -6.10 -9.87
C ILE A 218 -7.77 -5.63 -8.87
N GLN A 219 -7.55 -5.83 -7.57
CA GLN A 219 -8.50 -5.45 -6.54
C GLN A 219 -8.75 -3.94 -6.56
N ASN A 220 -7.70 -3.13 -6.64
CA ASN A 220 -7.82 -1.68 -6.79
C ASN A 220 -8.69 -1.29 -7.98
N ILE A 221 -8.37 -1.81 -9.17
CA ILE A 221 -9.15 -1.52 -10.39
C ILE A 221 -10.62 -1.92 -10.23
N ILE A 222 -10.88 -3.11 -9.68
CA ILE A 222 -12.25 -3.59 -9.50
C ILE A 222 -13.00 -2.73 -8.50
N TYR A 223 -12.33 -2.30 -7.42
CA TYR A 223 -12.94 -1.48 -6.39
C TYR A 223 -13.30 -0.09 -6.92
N ILE A 224 -12.34 0.62 -7.55
CA ILE A 224 -12.61 1.92 -8.18
C ILE A 224 -13.68 1.80 -9.26
N ASN A 225 -13.64 0.76 -10.11
CA ASN A 225 -14.64 0.54 -11.15
C ASN A 225 -16.03 0.23 -10.57
N SER A 226 -16.10 -0.42 -9.43
CA SER A 226 -17.38 -0.66 -8.74
C SER A 226 -17.98 0.65 -8.26
N CYS A 227 -17.20 1.54 -7.69
CA CYS A 227 -17.61 2.89 -7.32
C CYS A 227 -17.99 3.72 -8.55
N ALA A 228 -17.17 3.72 -9.61
CA ALA A 228 -17.43 4.46 -10.84
C ALA A 228 -18.68 4.03 -11.62
N LYS A 229 -19.31 2.92 -11.25
CA LYS A 229 -20.52 2.35 -11.86
C LYS A 229 -21.67 2.12 -10.89
N GLY A 230 -21.55 2.53 -9.63
CA GLY A 230 -22.57 2.32 -8.61
C GLY A 230 -22.87 0.84 -8.29
N LEU A 231 -21.91 -0.05 -8.55
CA LEU A 231 -22.14 -1.49 -8.33
C LEU A 231 -22.15 -1.89 -6.85
N GLY A 232 -21.64 -1.03 -5.97
CA GLY A 232 -21.63 -1.19 -4.52
C GLY A 232 -22.91 -0.72 -3.83
N ASP A 233 -23.67 0.17 -4.45
CA ASP A 233 -24.78 0.90 -3.83
C ASP A 233 -25.84 0.01 -3.19
N LYS A 234 -26.20 -1.08 -3.87
CA LYS A 234 -27.14 -2.05 -3.30
C LYS A 234 -26.66 -2.63 -1.97
N GLY A 235 -25.38 -2.95 -1.87
CA GLY A 235 -24.77 -3.46 -0.62
C GLY A 235 -24.78 -2.43 0.49
N ILE A 236 -24.53 -1.16 0.14
CA ILE A 236 -24.58 -0.03 1.08
C ILE A 236 -26.00 0.17 1.61
N ILE A 237 -27.01 0.19 0.74
CA ILE A 237 -28.41 0.33 1.12
C ILE A 237 -28.86 -0.83 2.03
N GLU A 238 -28.48 -2.08 1.69
CA GLU A 238 -28.77 -3.25 2.53
C GLU A 238 -28.10 -3.13 3.91
N ARG A 239 -26.87 -2.61 3.98
CA ARG A 239 -26.12 -2.38 5.22
C ARG A 239 -26.78 -1.29 6.08
N ASN A 240 -27.08 -0.14 5.49
CA ASN A 240 -27.80 0.96 6.15
C ASN A 240 -29.08 0.51 6.84
N ALA A 241 -29.77 -0.46 6.27
CA ALA A 241 -31.04 -0.96 6.83
C ALA A 241 -30.86 -1.78 8.12
N VAL A 242 -29.65 -2.27 8.42
CA VAL A 242 -29.38 -3.16 9.57
C VAL A 242 -28.43 -2.57 10.61
N GLU A 243 -27.65 -1.55 10.26
CA GLU A 243 -26.68 -0.88 11.14
C GLU A 243 -27.37 0.15 12.04
N ASN A 244 -27.87 -0.29 13.18
CA ASN A 244 -28.72 0.52 14.07
C ASN A 244 -27.94 1.33 15.12
N THR A 245 -26.65 1.07 15.32
CA THR A 245 -25.82 1.79 16.29
C THR A 245 -24.66 2.49 15.59
N ILE A 246 -24.21 3.62 16.12
CA ILE A 246 -23.06 4.38 15.59
C ILE A 246 -21.80 3.53 15.61
N GLU A 247 -21.60 2.75 16.66
CA GLU A 247 -20.42 1.93 16.87
C GLU A 247 -20.29 0.79 15.85
N SER A 248 -21.42 0.24 15.40
CA SER A 248 -21.43 -0.88 14.41
C SER A 248 -21.29 -0.42 12.97
N ARG A 249 -21.39 0.90 12.72
CA ARG A 249 -21.29 1.42 11.36
C ARG A 249 -19.86 1.44 10.86
N ASP A 250 -19.71 1.06 9.62
CA ASP A 250 -18.54 1.38 8.83
C ASP A 250 -18.34 2.91 8.78
N PHE A 251 -17.08 3.36 8.75
CA PHE A 251 -16.79 4.79 8.78
C PHE A 251 -17.19 5.52 7.49
N THR A 252 -17.30 4.82 6.35
CA THR A 252 -17.56 5.46 5.04
C THR A 252 -18.35 4.64 4.02
N GLY A 253 -18.37 3.32 4.08
CA GLY A 253 -19.03 2.44 3.11
C GLY A 253 -18.23 2.18 1.84
N MET A 254 -18.37 3.02 0.80
CA MET A 254 -17.57 2.93 -0.42
C MET A 254 -16.55 4.07 -0.44
N ASP A 255 -15.30 3.77 -0.13
CA ASP A 255 -14.23 4.75 0.06
C ASP A 255 -14.10 5.72 -1.12
N MET A 256 -14.13 5.20 -2.35
CA MET A 256 -13.91 6.03 -3.54
C MET A 256 -15.10 6.93 -3.85
N ASN A 257 -16.32 6.57 -3.44
CA ASN A 257 -17.47 7.45 -3.52
C ASN A 257 -17.32 8.62 -2.54
N ALA A 258 -16.91 8.33 -1.30
CA ALA A 258 -16.67 9.35 -0.29
C ALA A 258 -15.46 10.22 -0.62
N TRP A 259 -14.39 9.64 -1.18
CA TRP A 259 -13.21 10.35 -1.65
C TRP A 259 -13.54 11.39 -2.71
N ILE A 260 -14.27 11.00 -3.76
CA ILE A 260 -14.60 11.93 -4.84
C ILE A 260 -15.66 12.97 -4.42
N ASP A 261 -16.61 12.61 -3.54
CA ASP A 261 -17.56 13.56 -2.96
C ASP A 261 -16.81 14.64 -2.16
N ALA A 262 -15.87 14.23 -1.30
CA ALA A 262 -15.06 15.16 -0.52
C ALA A 262 -14.18 16.05 -1.41
N LEU A 263 -13.57 15.54 -2.46
CA LEU A 263 -12.81 16.34 -3.42
C LEU A 263 -13.67 17.36 -4.15
N CYS A 264 -14.88 16.97 -4.57
CA CYS A 264 -15.80 17.84 -5.32
C CYS A 264 -16.44 18.93 -4.44
N PHE A 265 -16.60 18.68 -3.15
CA PHE A 265 -17.31 19.56 -2.23
C PHE A 265 -16.49 19.89 -0.97
N PRO A 266 -15.33 20.58 -1.10
CA PRO A 266 -14.41 20.81 0.02
C PRO A 266 -14.99 21.61 1.18
N ASP A 267 -16.00 22.45 0.91
CA ASP A 267 -16.65 23.32 1.91
C ASP A 267 -18.00 22.76 2.41
N LYS A 268 -18.38 21.54 2.00
CA LYS A 268 -19.63 20.92 2.43
C LYS A 268 -19.50 20.39 3.86
N PRO A 269 -20.24 20.92 4.84
CA PRO A 269 -20.20 20.39 6.20
C PRO A 269 -20.57 18.91 6.24
N TYR A 270 -19.90 18.14 7.09
CA TYR A 270 -20.18 16.69 7.22
C TYR A 270 -21.65 16.41 7.58
N ALA A 271 -22.23 17.22 8.49
CA ALA A 271 -23.63 17.12 8.89
C ALA A 271 -24.63 17.34 7.72
N ALA A 272 -24.22 17.98 6.61
CA ALA A 272 -25.08 18.13 5.43
C ALA A 272 -25.40 16.80 4.72
N ARG A 273 -24.75 15.69 5.09
CA ARG A 273 -25.10 14.33 4.67
C ARG A 273 -26.42 13.84 5.25
N GLY A 274 -26.96 14.54 6.27
CA GLY A 274 -28.23 14.25 6.90
C GLY A 274 -28.17 13.16 7.96
N ILE A 275 -29.35 12.79 8.46
CA ILE A 275 -29.48 11.78 9.50
C ILE A 275 -29.49 10.38 8.85
N HIS A 276 -28.83 9.43 9.52
CA HIS A 276 -28.84 8.04 9.10
C HIS A 276 -30.26 7.46 9.05
N PRO A 277 -30.60 6.54 8.13
CA PRO A 277 -31.96 5.96 8.00
C PRO A 277 -32.53 5.32 9.27
N SER A 278 -31.69 4.88 10.22
CA SER A 278 -32.15 4.39 11.53
C SER A 278 -32.70 5.50 12.45
N GLY A 279 -32.56 6.77 12.08
CA GLY A 279 -32.92 7.92 12.90
C GLY A 279 -31.87 8.31 13.95
N THR A 280 -30.72 7.64 14.00
CA THR A 280 -29.66 7.90 14.98
C THR A 280 -28.34 8.20 14.30
N GLY A 281 -27.69 9.32 14.63
CA GLY A 281 -26.41 9.75 14.09
C GLY A 281 -26.49 10.23 12.65
N LEU A 282 -25.32 10.50 12.04
CA LEU A 282 -25.20 11.05 10.70
C LEU A 282 -25.12 9.95 9.63
N ASN A 283 -25.61 10.27 8.43
CA ASN A 283 -25.40 9.41 7.27
C ASN A 283 -23.94 9.49 6.81
N ARG A 284 -23.27 8.35 6.77
CA ARG A 284 -21.85 8.27 6.38
C ARG A 284 -21.64 7.93 4.92
N TYR A 285 -22.64 7.34 4.30
CA TYR A 285 -22.50 6.63 3.04
C TYR A 285 -22.90 7.49 1.86
N ILE A 286 -22.00 7.58 0.89
CA ILE A 286 -22.21 8.29 -0.38
C ILE A 286 -22.55 7.26 -1.45
N LEU A 287 -23.70 7.38 -2.08
CA LEU A 287 -24.11 6.55 -3.20
C LEU A 287 -23.60 7.13 -4.52
N TYR A 288 -23.61 6.33 -5.57
CA TYR A 288 -23.19 6.78 -6.90
C TYR A 288 -23.99 7.99 -7.40
N ASP A 289 -25.29 8.03 -7.11
CA ASP A 289 -26.16 9.13 -7.55
C ASP A 289 -25.92 10.44 -6.79
N ASP A 290 -25.28 10.39 -5.62
CA ASP A 290 -24.88 11.59 -4.85
C ASP A 290 -23.65 12.28 -5.49
N ILE A 291 -22.90 11.57 -6.31
CA ILE A 291 -21.66 12.07 -6.93
C ILE A 291 -22.00 12.91 -8.17
N THR A 292 -21.37 14.07 -8.31
CA THR A 292 -21.51 14.92 -9.51
C THR A 292 -21.08 14.19 -10.78
N GLU A 293 -21.58 14.61 -11.94
CA GLU A 293 -21.16 14.03 -13.23
C GLU A 293 -19.65 14.26 -13.47
N GLU A 294 -19.10 15.40 -13.05
CA GLU A 294 -17.67 15.68 -13.13
C GLU A 294 -16.88 14.70 -12.25
N GLY A 295 -17.31 14.48 -11.02
CA GLY A 295 -16.71 13.50 -10.10
C GLY A 295 -16.79 12.08 -10.65
N ARG A 296 -17.93 11.66 -11.19
CA ARG A 296 -18.09 10.36 -11.86
C ARG A 296 -17.15 10.20 -13.06
N LYS A 297 -16.96 11.27 -13.84
CA LYS A 297 -16.01 11.27 -14.98
C LYS A 297 -14.57 11.16 -14.49
N TYR A 298 -14.23 11.89 -13.44
CA TYR A 298 -12.90 11.81 -12.82
C TYR A 298 -12.63 10.42 -12.26
N LEU A 299 -13.58 9.82 -11.55
CA LEU A 299 -13.46 8.47 -11.02
C LEU A 299 -13.29 7.40 -12.11
N ARG A 300 -14.01 7.52 -13.24
CA ARG A 300 -13.80 6.66 -14.41
C ARG A 300 -12.41 6.79 -15.01
N ARG A 301 -11.82 8.01 -14.99
CA ARG A 301 -10.42 8.23 -15.41
C ARG A 301 -9.45 7.46 -14.51
N GLN A 302 -9.69 7.44 -13.18
CA GLN A 302 -8.83 6.74 -12.23
C GLN A 302 -8.79 5.22 -12.50
N VAL A 303 -9.91 4.61 -12.89
CA VAL A 303 -9.95 3.19 -13.33
C VAL A 303 -8.95 2.93 -14.47
N GLY A 304 -8.86 3.86 -15.42
CA GLY A 304 -7.92 3.74 -16.55
C GLY A 304 -6.47 3.94 -16.12
N LEU A 305 -6.21 4.89 -15.23
CA LEU A 305 -4.86 5.16 -14.74
C LEU A 305 -4.33 4.03 -13.85
N ASP A 306 -5.20 3.38 -13.10
CA ASP A 306 -4.81 2.30 -12.20
C ASP A 306 -4.26 1.06 -12.93
N VAL A 307 -4.54 0.93 -14.24
CA VAL A 307 -3.91 -0.07 -15.11
C VAL A 307 -2.38 0.11 -15.19
N LEU A 308 -1.87 1.32 -14.96
CA LEU A 308 -0.43 1.60 -14.94
C LEU A 308 0.30 0.79 -13.87
N ASN A 309 -0.36 0.41 -12.77
CA ASN A 309 0.20 -0.44 -11.72
C ASN A 309 0.66 -1.82 -12.23
N PHE A 310 0.18 -2.26 -13.41
CA PHE A 310 0.68 -3.48 -14.07
C PHE A 310 1.93 -3.26 -14.91
N MET A 311 2.30 -2.01 -15.19
CA MET A 311 3.42 -1.70 -16.08
C MET A 311 4.75 -1.76 -15.33
N SER A 312 5.14 -2.98 -14.98
CA SER A 312 6.45 -3.31 -14.41
C SER A 312 6.87 -4.70 -14.89
N PRO A 313 8.11 -4.89 -15.33
CA PRO A 313 8.64 -6.23 -15.66
C PRO A 313 8.56 -7.20 -14.47
N MET A 314 8.60 -6.68 -13.24
CA MET A 314 8.51 -7.48 -12.01
C MET A 314 7.13 -8.14 -11.81
N MET A 315 6.06 -7.61 -12.43
CA MET A 315 4.72 -8.22 -12.39
C MET A 315 4.68 -9.63 -13.01
N ILE A 316 5.63 -9.91 -13.90
CA ILE A 316 5.73 -11.18 -14.62
C ILE A 316 7.05 -11.91 -14.34
N GLY A 317 7.69 -11.61 -13.20
CA GLY A 317 8.86 -12.33 -12.71
C GLY A 317 10.21 -11.86 -13.27
N PHE A 318 10.28 -10.73 -14.00
CA PHE A 318 11.53 -10.14 -14.42
C PHE A 318 12.04 -9.17 -13.34
N SER A 319 12.56 -9.70 -12.27
CA SER A 319 12.95 -8.91 -11.10
C SER A 319 14.15 -8.00 -11.38
N ARG A 320 15.06 -8.40 -12.30
CA ARG A 320 16.31 -7.68 -12.58
C ARG A 320 16.70 -7.81 -14.05
N ILE A 321 17.00 -6.67 -14.66
CA ILE A 321 17.48 -6.59 -16.05
C ILE A 321 18.96 -6.19 -16.00
N ARG A 322 19.84 -7.00 -16.57
CA ARG A 322 21.26 -6.66 -16.66
C ARG A 322 21.47 -5.54 -17.68
N LEU A 323 22.00 -4.40 -17.22
CA LEU A 323 22.28 -3.24 -18.05
C LEU A 323 23.69 -3.27 -18.62
N ALA A 324 24.68 -3.62 -17.80
CA ALA A 324 26.09 -3.68 -18.18
C ALA A 324 26.85 -4.69 -17.34
N ASN A 325 28.00 -5.11 -17.83
CA ASN A 325 29.00 -5.86 -17.09
C ASN A 325 30.36 -5.17 -17.25
N THR A 326 31.00 -4.84 -16.14
CA THR A 326 32.29 -4.15 -16.10
C THR A 326 33.28 -4.96 -15.26
N ASP A 327 34.55 -4.56 -15.25
CA ASP A 327 35.57 -5.18 -14.39
C ASP A 327 35.23 -5.07 -12.89
N GLU A 328 34.44 -4.07 -12.50
CA GLU A 328 33.97 -3.90 -11.11
C GLU A 328 32.76 -4.76 -10.75
N GLY A 329 32.06 -5.31 -11.75
CA GLY A 329 30.86 -6.14 -11.59
C GLY A 329 29.70 -5.75 -12.50
N ALA A 330 28.56 -6.37 -12.30
CA ALA A 330 27.36 -6.18 -13.12
C ALA A 330 26.47 -5.05 -12.57
N TYR A 331 25.88 -4.29 -13.51
CA TYR A 331 24.84 -3.28 -13.25
C TYR A 331 23.49 -3.85 -13.64
N TYR A 332 22.51 -3.66 -12.77
CA TYR A 332 21.15 -4.10 -13.00
C TYR A 332 20.20 -2.91 -12.87
N GLY A 333 19.15 -2.95 -13.65
CA GLY A 333 18.07 -1.97 -13.58
C GLY A 333 16.71 -2.61 -13.66
N ASN A 334 15.69 -1.85 -13.28
CA ASN A 334 14.28 -2.15 -13.51
C ASN A 334 13.46 -0.87 -13.44
N PHE A 335 12.17 -0.97 -13.74
CA PHE A 335 11.24 0.14 -13.62
C PHE A 335 9.85 -0.34 -13.24
N ALA A 336 9.02 0.59 -12.74
CA ALA A 336 7.60 0.34 -12.50
C ALA A 336 6.82 1.64 -12.58
N PHE A 337 5.67 1.63 -13.25
CA PHE A 337 4.69 2.70 -13.12
C PHE A 337 3.83 2.47 -11.87
N ARG A 338 3.38 3.59 -11.26
CA ARG A 338 2.47 3.59 -10.12
C ARG A 338 1.38 4.63 -10.33
N HIS A 339 0.22 4.32 -9.78
CA HIS A 339 -0.87 5.25 -9.69
C HIS A 339 -1.43 5.23 -8.26
N TYR A 340 -1.56 6.42 -7.67
CA TYR A 340 -2.10 6.62 -6.32
C TYR A 340 -3.25 7.60 -6.36
N LEU A 341 -4.26 7.38 -5.53
CA LEU A 341 -5.24 8.38 -5.16
C LEU A 341 -4.67 9.21 -4.00
N THR A 342 -4.83 10.53 -4.07
CA THR A 342 -4.20 11.46 -3.13
C THR A 342 -5.24 12.35 -2.45
N SER A 343 -4.79 13.21 -1.53
CA SER A 343 -5.63 14.22 -0.88
C SER A 343 -6.11 15.35 -1.80
N PHE A 344 -5.65 15.40 -3.05
CA PHE A 344 -5.96 16.46 -4.02
C PHE A 344 -6.31 15.95 -5.42
N GLY A 345 -6.34 14.63 -5.61
CA GLY A 345 -6.56 13.97 -6.89
C GLY A 345 -5.73 12.72 -7.04
N ASP A 346 -4.78 12.69 -7.98
CA ASP A 346 -3.96 11.51 -8.25
C ASP A 346 -2.46 11.82 -8.38
N ASP A 347 -1.62 10.80 -8.18
CA ASP A 347 -0.20 10.78 -8.53
C ASP A 347 0.06 9.62 -9.48
N VAL A 348 0.56 9.93 -10.67
CA VAL A 348 1.14 8.95 -11.58
C VAL A 348 2.65 9.05 -11.48
N SER A 349 3.30 7.97 -11.09
CA SER A 349 4.74 7.98 -10.91
C SER A 349 5.45 6.87 -11.68
N LEU A 350 6.75 7.08 -11.93
CA LEU A 350 7.66 6.14 -12.54
C LEU A 350 8.84 5.88 -11.61
N ASP A 351 8.87 4.70 -11.03
CA ASP A 351 10.01 4.19 -10.26
C ASP A 351 11.08 3.66 -11.22
N LEU A 352 12.33 4.04 -10.98
CA LEU A 352 13.53 3.56 -11.65
C LEU A 352 14.48 2.97 -10.62
N TYR A 353 14.88 1.73 -10.80
CA TYR A 353 15.76 1.01 -9.88
C TYR A 353 17.12 0.78 -10.53
N LEU A 354 18.19 1.01 -9.77
CA LEU A 354 19.57 0.76 -10.18
C LEU A 354 20.34 0.06 -9.07
N GLN A 355 20.90 -1.10 -9.37
CA GLN A 355 21.86 -1.78 -8.54
C GLN A 355 23.23 -1.78 -9.24
N ALA A 356 24.21 -1.16 -8.61
CA ALA A 356 25.59 -1.14 -9.01
C ALA A 356 26.45 -2.00 -8.05
N PRO A 357 27.69 -2.37 -8.42
CA PRO A 357 28.56 -3.19 -7.56
C PRO A 357 28.82 -2.61 -6.16
N LYS A 358 28.76 -1.27 -6.03
CA LYS A 358 29.10 -0.56 -4.79
C LYS A 358 27.93 0.14 -4.12
N PHE A 359 26.79 0.32 -4.81
CA PHE A 359 25.66 1.07 -4.28
C PHE A 359 24.33 0.65 -4.94
N ASN A 360 23.26 0.86 -4.24
CA ASN A 360 21.88 0.66 -4.69
C ASN A 360 21.15 2.01 -4.67
N LEU A 361 20.56 2.39 -5.79
CA LEU A 361 19.82 3.63 -5.94
C LEU A 361 18.44 3.37 -6.51
N TYR A 362 17.48 4.22 -6.14
CA TYR A 362 16.27 4.37 -6.92
C TYR A 362 15.97 5.85 -7.17
N ALA A 363 15.20 6.13 -8.19
CA ALA A 363 14.63 7.44 -8.44
C ALA A 363 13.17 7.28 -8.84
N THR A 364 12.31 8.21 -8.42
CA THR A 364 10.90 8.24 -8.81
C THR A 364 10.56 9.60 -9.39
N LEU A 365 9.94 9.61 -10.55
CA LEU A 365 9.38 10.79 -11.17
C LEU A 365 7.89 10.82 -10.90
N HIS A 366 7.37 11.93 -10.36
CA HIS A 366 5.97 12.11 -9.99
C HIS A 366 5.27 13.09 -10.93
N SER A 367 4.05 12.76 -11.31
CA SER A 367 3.07 13.64 -11.93
C SER A 367 1.86 13.73 -11.01
N TYR A 368 1.82 14.76 -10.17
CA TYR A 368 0.70 15.06 -9.31
C TYR A 368 -0.39 15.78 -10.09
N ASN A 369 -1.59 15.30 -10.02
CA ASN A 369 -2.70 15.81 -10.81
C ASN A 369 -3.89 16.12 -9.89
N ASN A 370 -4.47 17.30 -10.07
CA ASN A 370 -5.80 17.59 -9.59
C ASN A 370 -6.80 17.55 -10.76
N LEU A 371 -7.98 18.15 -10.63
CA LEU A 371 -9.01 18.05 -11.65
C LEU A 371 -8.54 18.54 -13.04
N HIS A 372 -7.77 19.64 -13.10
CA HIS A 372 -7.44 20.32 -14.34
C HIS A 372 -5.94 20.55 -14.55
N HIS A 373 -5.10 20.43 -13.52
CA HIS A 373 -3.71 20.86 -13.55
C HIS A 373 -2.76 19.73 -13.18
N HIS A 374 -1.54 19.84 -13.70
CA HIS A 374 -0.44 18.90 -13.47
C HIS A 374 0.69 19.61 -12.73
N PHE A 375 1.27 18.89 -11.78
CA PHE A 375 2.42 19.33 -11.00
C PHE A 375 3.46 18.22 -11.00
N GLY A 376 4.70 18.53 -10.68
CA GLY A 376 5.78 17.56 -10.77
C GLY A 376 6.53 17.35 -9.46
N GLY A 377 7.15 16.19 -9.34
CA GLY A 377 8.05 15.88 -8.25
C GLY A 377 9.12 14.88 -8.63
N ILE A 378 10.15 14.80 -7.82
CA ILE A 378 11.22 13.83 -7.94
C ILE A 378 11.59 13.31 -6.57
N GLU A 379 11.80 12.00 -6.49
CA GLU A 379 12.33 11.30 -5.32
C GLU A 379 13.60 10.57 -5.72
N ALA A 380 14.60 10.54 -4.83
CA ALA A 380 15.80 9.73 -5.01
C ALA A 380 16.18 9.09 -3.68
N GLY A 381 16.55 7.83 -3.71
CA GLY A 381 16.94 7.07 -2.53
C GLY A 381 18.20 6.26 -2.71
N LEU A 382 19.03 6.27 -1.67
CA LEU A 382 20.19 5.41 -1.49
C LEU A 382 19.80 4.27 -0.54
N ILE A 383 20.05 3.02 -0.95
CA ILE A 383 19.65 1.84 -0.19
C ILE A 383 20.88 1.14 0.36
N ASP A 384 20.95 1.02 1.69
CA ASP A 384 21.90 0.20 2.44
C ASP A 384 23.36 0.31 1.96
N PHE A 385 23.84 1.55 1.79
CA PHE A 385 25.23 1.80 1.41
C PHE A 385 26.18 1.37 2.55
N PRO A 386 27.11 0.44 2.29
CA PRO A 386 27.96 -0.13 3.34
C PRO A 386 29.02 0.85 3.83
N LEU A 387 29.20 0.90 5.14
CA LEU A 387 30.24 1.66 5.83
C LEU A 387 30.98 0.78 6.84
N LEU A 388 32.17 1.21 7.29
CA LEU A 388 32.95 0.57 8.34
C LEU A 388 33.14 -0.94 8.13
N ASN A 389 33.62 -1.33 6.95
CA ASN A 389 33.78 -2.74 6.56
C ASN A 389 32.50 -3.57 6.69
N ASN A 390 31.40 -3.03 6.21
CA ASN A 390 30.06 -3.64 6.22
C ASN A 390 29.43 -3.82 7.62
N ARG A 391 29.99 -3.22 8.68
CA ARG A 391 29.37 -3.25 10.01
C ARG A 391 28.22 -2.27 10.15
N MET A 392 28.22 -1.21 9.38
CA MET A 392 27.16 -0.23 9.33
C MET A 392 26.66 -0.07 7.91
N GLN A 393 25.40 0.27 7.78
CA GLN A 393 24.80 0.63 6.50
C GLN A 393 24.07 1.96 6.69
N ILE A 394 24.13 2.80 5.68
CA ILE A 394 23.35 4.04 5.62
C ILE A 394 22.41 3.99 4.41
N GLY A 395 21.24 4.49 4.60
CA GLY A 395 20.27 4.73 3.54
C GLY A 395 19.70 6.13 3.69
N GLY A 396 19.02 6.60 2.69
CA GLY A 396 18.34 7.89 2.77
C GLY A 396 17.48 8.15 1.56
N VAL A 397 16.55 9.07 1.74
CA VAL A 397 15.62 9.53 0.69
C VAL A 397 15.58 11.04 0.70
N ALA A 398 15.71 11.62 -0.48
CA ALA A 398 15.45 13.04 -0.71
C ALA A 398 14.33 13.15 -1.75
N MET A 399 13.34 13.98 -1.46
CA MET A 399 12.21 14.21 -2.33
C MET A 399 11.95 15.72 -2.45
N PHE A 400 11.62 16.16 -3.65
CA PHE A 400 11.21 17.52 -3.94
C PHE A 400 9.94 17.47 -4.79
N TRP A 401 8.98 18.34 -4.48
CA TRP A 401 7.73 18.40 -5.22
C TRP A 401 7.20 19.82 -5.37
N VAL A 402 6.38 19.99 -6.39
CA VAL A 402 5.33 20.99 -6.47
C VAL A 402 4.01 20.22 -6.42
N GLN A 403 3.14 20.54 -5.50
CA GLN A 403 1.81 19.93 -5.35
C GLN A 403 0.74 21.02 -5.32
N PRO A 404 -0.53 20.71 -5.59
CA PRO A 404 -1.61 21.69 -5.51
C PRO A 404 -1.60 22.43 -4.17
N LYS A 405 -1.63 23.76 -4.22
CA LYS A 405 -1.63 24.58 -3.01
C LYS A 405 -2.83 24.20 -2.13
N ASP A 406 -2.55 24.05 -0.82
CA ASP A 406 -3.51 23.62 0.19
C ASP A 406 -4.22 22.27 -0.12
N MET A 407 -3.61 21.45 -1.00
CA MET A 407 -4.15 20.18 -1.48
C MET A 407 -5.54 20.33 -2.14
N SER A 408 -5.77 21.49 -2.78
CA SER A 408 -7.05 21.78 -3.44
C SER A 408 -7.20 21.01 -4.76
N PHE A 409 -8.36 20.42 -4.95
CA PHE A 409 -8.74 19.71 -6.16
C PHE A 409 -8.90 20.62 -7.38
N TYR A 410 -9.11 21.94 -7.16
CA TYR A 410 -9.44 22.91 -8.20
C TYR A 410 -8.35 23.94 -8.50
N THR A 411 -7.31 24.04 -7.64
CA THR A 411 -6.33 25.12 -7.77
C THR A 411 -5.37 24.92 -8.94
N ASP A 412 -5.01 26.01 -9.61
CA ASP A 412 -3.91 26.11 -10.57
C ASP A 412 -2.56 26.45 -9.91
N LYS A 413 -2.60 26.80 -8.61
CA LYS A 413 -1.42 27.22 -7.86
C LYS A 413 -0.70 26.03 -7.27
N GLY A 414 0.62 25.99 -7.46
CA GLY A 414 1.51 24.99 -6.84
C GLY A 414 2.08 25.46 -5.51
N SER A 415 2.32 24.53 -4.62
CA SER A 415 3.10 24.70 -3.39
C SER A 415 4.34 23.82 -3.44
N VAL A 416 5.50 24.44 -3.19
CA VAL A 416 6.79 23.73 -3.17
C VAL A 416 6.97 23.04 -1.83
N GLY A 417 7.49 21.83 -1.88
CA GLY A 417 7.81 21.06 -0.69
C GLY A 417 8.92 20.04 -0.91
N GLY A 418 9.31 19.39 0.16
CA GLY A 418 10.33 18.35 0.12
C GLY A 418 10.32 17.47 1.37
N LEU A 419 11.01 16.35 1.25
CA LEU A 419 11.29 15.40 2.31
C LEU A 419 12.77 15.04 2.30
N LEU A 420 13.36 14.95 3.48
CA LEU A 420 14.69 14.36 3.68
C LEU A 420 14.59 13.33 4.78
N LYS A 421 15.11 12.12 4.50
CA LYS A 421 15.11 10.98 5.41
C LYS A 421 16.46 10.30 5.38
N ALA A 422 16.98 9.93 6.54
CA ALA A 422 18.22 9.18 6.69
C ALA A 422 18.00 7.99 7.63
N ARG A 423 18.52 6.84 7.24
CA ARG A 423 18.51 5.61 8.02
C ARG A 423 19.92 5.13 8.26
N VAL A 424 20.21 4.72 9.48
CA VAL A 424 21.44 4.04 9.87
C VAL A 424 21.07 2.70 10.46
N SER A 425 21.75 1.64 10.03
CA SER A 425 21.60 0.31 10.60
C SER A 425 22.98 -0.27 10.97
N TYR A 426 22.98 -1.09 12.01
CA TYR A 426 24.19 -1.79 12.47
C TYR A 426 24.03 -3.28 12.26
N HIS A 427 24.91 -3.88 11.45
CA HIS A 427 24.89 -5.31 11.18
C HIS A 427 25.45 -6.09 12.38
N SER A 428 24.60 -6.90 13.00
CA SER A 428 24.98 -7.79 14.09
C SER A 428 24.76 -9.27 13.69
N ARG A 429 25.19 -10.18 14.57
CA ARG A 429 25.09 -11.62 14.31
C ARG A 429 23.65 -12.15 14.20
N PHE A 430 22.70 -11.50 14.90
CA PHE A 430 21.32 -12.04 15.05
C PHE A 430 20.27 -11.14 14.45
N PHE A 431 20.45 -9.82 14.53
CA PHE A 431 19.50 -8.83 14.02
C PHE A 431 20.23 -7.49 13.81
N ASP A 432 19.72 -6.70 12.90
CA ASP A 432 20.28 -5.40 12.56
C ASP A 432 19.37 -4.30 13.14
N PRO A 433 19.74 -3.70 14.30
CA PRO A 433 19.01 -2.54 14.80
C PRO A 433 19.19 -1.36 13.84
N TYR A 434 18.16 -0.55 13.72
CA TYR A 434 18.19 0.64 12.90
C TYR A 434 17.51 1.83 13.55
N LEU A 435 17.95 3.02 13.15
CA LEU A 435 17.32 4.30 13.43
C LEU A 435 17.14 5.05 12.11
N GLU A 436 15.95 5.57 11.90
CA GLU A 436 15.60 6.44 10.79
C GLU A 436 15.06 7.76 11.33
N LEU A 437 15.59 8.86 10.80
CA LEU A 437 15.16 10.22 11.12
C LEU A 437 14.83 10.94 9.82
N GLY A 438 13.80 11.76 9.85
CA GLY A 438 13.43 12.54 8.69
C GLY A 438 12.59 13.75 9.02
N TRP A 439 12.49 14.62 8.03
CA TRP A 439 11.64 15.78 8.04
C TRP A 439 10.99 15.97 6.67
N LYS A 440 9.74 16.41 6.68
CA LYS A 440 9.03 16.83 5.46
C LYS A 440 8.31 18.15 5.68
N SER A 441 8.18 18.92 4.63
CA SER A 441 7.28 20.08 4.57
C SER A 441 5.82 19.64 4.38
N LYS A 442 4.88 20.59 4.45
CA LYS A 442 3.46 20.35 4.11
C LYS A 442 3.35 19.78 2.70
N GLY A 443 2.63 18.68 2.54
CA GLY A 443 2.42 17.97 1.27
C GLY A 443 2.05 16.50 1.50
N TRP A 444 1.52 15.86 0.48
CA TRP A 444 1.25 14.43 0.46
C TRP A 444 2.51 13.65 0.06
N VAL A 445 2.80 12.58 0.77
CA VAL A 445 3.86 11.62 0.46
C VAL A 445 3.32 10.22 0.71
N ALA A 446 3.47 9.33 -0.26
CA ALA A 446 2.99 7.96 -0.14
C ALA A 446 3.64 7.24 1.05
N GLY A 447 2.82 6.60 1.88
CA GLY A 447 3.23 5.90 3.10
C GLY A 447 3.48 6.79 4.32
N ASN A 448 3.57 8.13 4.17
CA ASN A 448 3.70 9.04 5.30
C ASN A 448 2.35 9.66 5.65
N VAL A 449 1.80 9.29 6.79
CA VAL A 449 0.45 9.65 7.20
C VAL A 449 0.24 11.15 7.39
N CYS A 450 1.27 11.93 7.78
CA CYS A 450 1.16 13.35 8.06
C CYS A 450 1.14 14.20 6.79
N LEU A 451 0.11 15.02 6.60
CA LEU A 451 0.06 16.00 5.51
C LEU A 451 0.78 17.32 5.87
N ASN A 452 0.88 17.66 7.14
CA ASN A 452 1.56 18.84 7.64
C ASN A 452 3.09 18.66 7.66
N SER A 453 3.79 19.80 7.85
CA SER A 453 5.24 19.76 8.09
C SER A 453 5.53 18.99 9.37
N THR A 454 6.37 17.98 9.28
CA THR A 454 6.55 17.02 10.36
C THR A 454 7.99 16.52 10.41
N PHE A 455 8.54 16.45 11.63
CA PHE A 455 9.70 15.63 11.93
C PHE A 455 9.25 14.25 12.34
N PHE A 456 9.89 13.21 11.81
CA PHE A 456 9.56 11.84 12.14
C PHE A 456 10.79 11.01 12.52
N MET A 457 10.56 10.00 13.35
CA MET A 457 11.57 9.08 13.82
C MET A 457 11.01 7.66 13.81
N LYS A 458 11.78 6.75 13.23
CA LYS A 458 11.49 5.32 13.29
C LYS A 458 12.71 4.58 13.82
N ALA A 459 12.49 3.63 14.71
CA ALA A 459 13.52 2.71 15.18
C ALA A 459 12.96 1.29 15.21
N GLY A 460 13.80 0.32 14.93
CA GLY A 460 13.38 -1.06 14.88
C GLY A 460 14.55 -2.02 14.73
N ILE A 461 14.22 -3.24 14.42
CA ILE A 461 15.17 -4.30 14.12
C ILE A 461 14.84 -4.93 12.78
N ARG A 462 15.87 -5.19 11.98
CA ARG A 462 15.77 -6.03 10.79
C ARG A 462 16.31 -7.40 11.15
N TRP A 463 15.55 -8.41 10.88
CA TRP A 463 15.93 -9.79 11.16
C TRP A 463 16.12 -10.56 9.87
N GLN A 464 17.30 -11.15 9.72
CA GLN A 464 17.61 -12.02 8.60
C GLN A 464 17.33 -13.48 8.98
N ILE A 465 16.34 -14.08 8.33
CA ILE A 465 16.06 -15.52 8.45
C ILE A 465 16.79 -16.23 7.32
N CYS A 466 17.76 -17.06 7.68
CA CYS A 466 18.54 -17.84 6.71
C CYS A 466 18.00 -19.26 6.59
N ARG A 467 18.12 -19.80 5.38
CA ARG A 467 17.90 -21.24 5.16
C ARG A 467 19.02 -22.03 5.85
N ARG A 468 18.67 -23.00 6.65
CA ARG A 468 19.58 -24.00 7.23
C ARG A 468 19.88 -25.14 6.29
#